data_91951097098ab8f757676f845db5fed9
#
_entry.id   91951097098ab8f757676f845db5fed9
#
_cell.length_a   1.000
_cell.length_b   1.000
_cell.length_c   1.000
_cell.angle_alpha   90.00
_cell.angle_beta   90.00
_cell.angle_gamma   90.00
#
_symmetry.space_group_name_H-M   'P 1'
#
loop_
_entity.id
_entity.type
_entity.pdbx_description
1 polymer ?
#
loop_
_entity_poly.entity_id
_entity_poly.type
_entity_poly.pdbx_seq_one_letter_code
_entity_poly.pdbx_strand_id
1 'polypeptide(L)'
;MDIAGKTVAFLGDSITEGVGASCVENRYTDVFARLTGGVALNYGISGTRIARQKVVTEDLFDRDFNMRVEEMDASADVVVVFGGTNDFGHGDAPIGKFTDNTVYTFYGALHVLYRQLLERFPEKDIIVLTPLHRLSENVTINERGIPCEPLKKYVEAIREVAE
;
A
#
# COMPACT_ATOMS: atom_id res chain seq x y z
N MET A 1 -15.09 15.59 -3.17
CA MET A 1 -15.39 14.58 -2.13
C MET A 1 -15.50 15.28 -0.79
N ASP A 2 -16.58 15.10 -0.03
CA ASP A 2 -16.67 15.51 1.37
C ASP A 2 -16.29 14.30 2.24
N ILE A 3 -15.28 14.46 3.10
CA ILE A 3 -14.76 13.40 3.97
C ILE A 3 -15.18 13.56 5.43
N ALA A 4 -15.92 14.64 5.77
CA ALA A 4 -16.37 14.86 7.14
C ALA A 4 -17.30 13.74 7.62
N GLY A 5 -17.01 13.16 8.77
CA GLY A 5 -17.79 12.08 9.39
C GLY A 5 -17.74 10.73 8.65
N LYS A 6 -16.93 10.57 7.60
CA LYS A 6 -16.81 9.33 6.83
C LYS A 6 -16.00 8.24 7.55
N THR A 7 -16.35 6.98 7.27
CA THR A 7 -15.52 5.84 7.62
C THR A 7 -14.51 5.57 6.49
N VAL A 8 -13.23 5.65 6.81
CA VAL A 8 -12.14 5.48 5.85
C VAL A 8 -11.30 4.26 6.21
N ALA A 9 -11.16 3.32 5.28
CA ALA A 9 -10.31 2.16 5.41
C ALA A 9 -8.92 2.44 4.81
N PHE A 10 -7.87 2.32 5.62
CA PHE A 10 -6.48 2.58 5.25
C PHE A 10 -5.71 1.26 5.10
N LEU A 11 -5.48 0.81 3.88
CA LEU A 11 -4.63 -0.34 3.57
C LEU A 11 -3.18 0.15 3.39
N GLY A 12 -2.25 -0.40 4.16
CA GLY A 12 -0.87 0.05 4.10
C GLY A 12 0.14 -0.84 4.82
N ASP A 13 1.33 -0.31 4.93
CA ASP A 13 2.49 -0.93 5.59
C ASP A 13 2.76 -0.31 6.98
N SER A 14 4.03 -0.30 7.41
CA SER A 14 4.47 0.26 8.70
C SER A 14 4.11 1.74 8.89
N ILE A 15 4.05 2.52 7.82
CA ILE A 15 3.69 3.94 7.89
C ILE A 15 2.21 4.07 8.29
N THR A 16 1.36 3.21 7.73
CA THR A 16 -0.07 3.16 8.05
C THR A 16 -0.30 2.55 9.43
N GLU A 17 0.41 1.49 9.78
CA GLU A 17 0.38 0.92 11.14
C GLU A 17 0.76 1.94 12.21
N GLY A 18 1.64 2.90 11.86
CA GLY A 18 2.06 3.99 12.73
C GLY A 18 3.41 3.77 13.38
N VAL A 19 4.28 2.94 12.79
CA VAL A 19 5.67 2.78 13.26
C VAL A 19 6.39 4.12 13.24
N GLY A 20 6.98 4.50 14.39
CA GLY A 20 7.64 5.78 14.58
C GLY A 20 6.71 6.91 15.06
N ALA A 21 5.42 6.71 15.13
CA ALA A 21 4.53 7.65 15.81
C ALA A 21 4.81 7.63 17.31
N SER A 22 4.74 8.80 17.96
CA SER A 22 5.03 8.94 19.39
C SER A 22 3.97 8.23 20.27
N CYS A 23 2.75 8.09 19.77
CA CYS A 23 1.64 7.33 20.36
C CYS A 23 0.61 6.99 19.28
N VAL A 24 -0.35 6.13 19.60
CA VAL A 24 -1.40 5.68 18.65
C VAL A 24 -2.19 6.87 18.11
N GLU A 25 -2.55 7.83 18.95
CA GLU A 25 -3.33 9.01 18.59
C GLU A 25 -2.61 9.95 17.61
N ASN A 26 -1.30 9.77 17.43
CA ASN A 26 -0.46 10.54 16.51
C ASN A 26 -0.14 9.79 15.19
N ARG A 27 -0.68 8.59 14.99
CA ARG A 27 -0.66 7.97 13.65
C ARG A 27 -1.46 8.84 12.69
N TYR A 28 -1.02 8.93 11.44
CA TYR A 28 -1.70 9.80 10.48
C TYR A 28 -3.19 9.43 10.30
N THR A 29 -3.54 8.16 10.44
CA THR A 29 -4.92 7.66 10.36
C THR A 29 -5.78 8.18 11.52
N ASP A 30 -5.25 8.21 12.74
CA ASP A 30 -5.96 8.71 13.93
C ASP A 30 -6.03 10.24 13.92
N VAL A 31 -4.99 10.90 13.44
CA VAL A 31 -5.00 12.36 13.20
C VAL A 31 -6.07 12.71 12.16
N PHE A 32 -6.16 11.94 11.06
CA PHE A 32 -7.20 12.12 10.05
C PHE A 32 -8.60 12.00 10.67
N ALA A 33 -8.88 10.92 11.42
CA ALA A 33 -10.17 10.73 12.07
C ALA A 33 -10.54 11.89 13.01
N ARG A 34 -9.58 12.36 13.81
CA ARG A 34 -9.77 13.50 14.74
C ARG A 34 -10.05 14.80 13.99
N LEU A 35 -9.39 15.08 12.88
CA LEU A 35 -9.57 16.30 12.11
C LEU A 35 -10.88 16.32 11.31
N THR A 36 -11.35 15.16 10.87
CA THR A 36 -12.56 15.05 10.04
C THR A 36 -13.82 14.70 10.84
N GLY A 37 -13.67 14.29 12.12
CA GLY A 37 -14.76 13.73 12.90
C GLY A 37 -15.24 12.37 12.39
N GLY A 38 -14.46 11.72 11.52
CA GLY A 38 -14.75 10.42 10.93
C GLY A 38 -14.17 9.25 11.71
N VAL A 39 -14.22 8.07 11.08
CA VAL A 39 -13.67 6.82 11.62
C VAL A 39 -12.53 6.36 10.72
N ALA A 40 -11.37 6.05 11.28
CA ALA A 40 -10.25 5.43 10.58
C ALA A 40 -10.16 3.94 10.91
N LEU A 41 -10.33 3.09 9.92
CA LEU A 41 -10.07 1.66 10.00
C LEU A 41 -8.65 1.40 9.49
N ASN A 42 -7.74 1.11 10.41
CA ASN A 42 -6.33 0.97 10.09
C ASN A 42 -5.97 -0.49 9.79
N TYR A 43 -5.61 -0.76 8.54
CA TYR A 43 -5.13 -2.05 8.03
C TYR A 43 -3.63 -1.99 7.67
N GLY A 44 -2.85 -1.22 8.43
CA GLY A 44 -1.39 -1.18 8.30
C GLY A 44 -0.73 -2.41 8.90
N ILE A 45 0.21 -3.04 8.20
CA ILE A 45 1.05 -4.12 8.70
C ILE A 45 2.50 -3.84 8.27
N SER A 46 3.41 -3.72 9.23
CA SER A 46 4.84 -3.45 9.00
C SER A 46 5.47 -4.44 8.03
N GLY A 47 6.36 -3.93 7.20
CA GLY A 47 7.16 -4.75 6.27
C GLY A 47 6.41 -5.29 5.06
N THR A 48 5.07 -5.16 5.01
CA THR A 48 4.29 -5.74 3.92
C THR A 48 4.48 -5.00 2.59
N ARG A 49 4.36 -5.72 1.49
CA ARG A 49 4.56 -5.28 0.10
C ARG A 49 3.26 -5.39 -0.69
N ILE A 50 3.17 -4.65 -1.77
CA ILE A 50 2.06 -4.77 -2.73
C ILE A 50 2.22 -6.06 -3.53
N ALA A 51 3.44 -6.32 -4.03
CA ALA A 51 3.75 -7.54 -4.79
C ALA A 51 4.03 -8.73 -3.86
N ARG A 52 3.58 -9.91 -4.29
CA ARG A 52 3.86 -11.18 -3.59
C ARG A 52 5.32 -11.53 -3.73
N GLN A 53 5.95 -11.87 -2.61
CA GLN A 53 7.34 -12.23 -2.57
C GLN A 53 7.56 -13.67 -3.05
N LYS A 54 8.71 -13.92 -3.69
CA LYS A 54 9.13 -15.26 -4.14
C LYS A 54 9.61 -16.10 -2.97
N VAL A 55 10.31 -15.45 -2.02
CA VAL A 55 10.84 -16.09 -0.82
C VAL A 55 10.04 -15.58 0.37
N VAL A 56 9.23 -16.44 0.95
CA VAL A 56 8.51 -16.17 2.20
C VAL A 56 9.53 -16.22 3.34
N THR A 57 9.62 -15.13 4.09
CA THR A 57 10.56 -14.99 5.21
C THR A 57 9.88 -15.02 6.57
N GLU A 58 8.76 -14.32 6.69
CA GLU A 58 7.92 -14.27 7.89
C GLU A 58 6.47 -14.11 7.47
N ASP A 59 5.61 -14.98 7.94
CA ASP A 59 4.19 -15.05 7.53
C ASP A 59 3.47 -13.70 7.62
N LEU A 60 3.75 -12.91 8.65
CA LEU A 60 3.09 -11.63 8.84
C LEU A 60 3.54 -10.58 7.81
N PHE A 61 4.86 -10.47 7.58
CA PHE A 61 5.43 -9.49 6.65
C PHE A 61 5.18 -9.85 5.18
N ASP A 62 4.99 -11.13 4.90
CA ASP A 62 4.72 -11.65 3.57
C ASP A 62 3.22 -11.72 3.22
N ARG A 63 2.35 -11.17 4.09
CA ARG A 63 0.95 -10.92 3.78
C ARG A 63 0.83 -9.70 2.88
N ASP A 64 1.01 -9.92 1.57
CA ASP A 64 0.92 -8.85 0.58
C ASP A 64 -0.45 -8.13 0.61
N PHE A 65 -0.52 -6.93 0.03
CA PHE A 65 -1.74 -6.11 0.07
C PHE A 65 -2.93 -6.85 -0.57
N ASN A 66 -2.70 -7.63 -1.63
CA ASN A 66 -3.75 -8.37 -2.33
C ASN A 66 -4.42 -9.43 -1.43
N MET A 67 -3.68 -10.03 -0.51
CA MET A 67 -4.23 -11.03 0.43
C MET A 67 -5.15 -10.41 1.48
N ARG A 68 -5.07 -9.10 1.70
CA ARG A 68 -5.73 -8.40 2.82
C ARG A 68 -6.99 -7.62 2.42
N VAL A 69 -7.27 -7.49 1.13
CA VAL A 69 -8.44 -6.74 0.65
C VAL A 69 -9.74 -7.32 1.23
N GLU A 70 -9.85 -8.65 1.27
CA GLU A 70 -11.05 -9.33 1.78
C GLU A 70 -11.27 -9.15 3.30
N GLU A 71 -10.26 -8.76 4.04
CA GLU A 71 -10.34 -8.51 5.49
C GLU A 71 -10.82 -7.09 5.80
N MET A 72 -10.81 -6.19 4.83
CA MET A 72 -11.26 -4.81 5.00
C MET A 72 -12.78 -4.77 5.14
N ASP A 73 -13.28 -3.89 6.01
CA ASP A 73 -14.71 -3.68 6.18
C ASP A 73 -15.33 -3.06 4.93
N ALA A 74 -16.19 -3.82 4.26
CA ALA A 74 -16.85 -3.42 3.01
C ALA A 74 -17.83 -2.23 3.21
N SER A 75 -18.18 -1.88 4.46
CA SER A 75 -19.02 -0.73 4.76
C SER A 75 -18.28 0.60 4.74
N ALA A 76 -16.95 0.62 4.59
CA ALA A 76 -16.17 1.85 4.49
C ALA A 76 -16.66 2.74 3.33
N ASP A 77 -16.68 4.03 3.58
CA ASP A 77 -17.10 5.04 2.60
C ASP A 77 -16.01 5.40 1.60
N VAL A 78 -14.76 5.32 2.04
CA VAL A 78 -13.56 5.66 1.26
C VAL A 78 -12.46 4.65 1.59
N VAL A 79 -11.67 4.30 0.59
CA VAL A 79 -10.48 3.47 0.75
C VAL A 79 -9.23 4.29 0.44
N VAL A 80 -8.22 4.20 1.28
CA VAL A 80 -6.89 4.77 1.05
C VAL A 80 -5.87 3.64 0.98
N VAL A 81 -5.08 3.60 -0.08
CA VAL A 81 -3.98 2.65 -0.26
C VAL A 81 -2.66 3.39 -0.18
N PHE A 82 -1.77 2.97 0.70
CA PHE A 82 -0.45 3.58 0.88
C PHE A 82 0.63 2.51 1.01
N GLY A 83 1.39 2.27 -0.06
CA GLY A 83 2.42 1.23 -0.11
C GLY A 83 3.42 1.40 -1.24
N GLY A 84 4.29 0.41 -1.43
CA GLY A 84 5.32 0.37 -2.47
C GLY A 84 6.73 0.72 -1.97
N THR A 85 6.87 1.35 -0.80
CA THR A 85 8.20 1.63 -0.23
C THR A 85 8.95 0.36 0.15
N ASN A 86 8.25 -0.68 0.59
CA ASN A 86 8.84 -1.98 0.94
C ASN A 86 9.13 -2.85 -0.28
N ASP A 87 8.32 -2.74 -1.35
CA ASP A 87 8.62 -3.39 -2.63
C ASP A 87 9.98 -2.91 -3.16
N PHE A 88 10.23 -1.60 -3.11
CA PHE A 88 11.52 -0.99 -3.44
C PHE A 88 12.61 -1.39 -2.43
N GLY A 89 12.36 -1.19 -1.11
CA GLY A 89 13.39 -1.25 -0.06
C GLY A 89 13.91 -2.64 0.22
N HIS A 90 13.06 -3.66 0.18
CA HIS A 90 13.44 -5.04 0.53
C HIS A 90 12.59 -6.12 -0.14
N GLY A 91 11.80 -5.77 -1.18
CA GLY A 91 11.08 -6.75 -1.98
C GLY A 91 11.98 -7.59 -2.88
N ASP A 92 11.52 -8.78 -3.25
CA ASP A 92 12.17 -9.67 -4.22
C ASP A 92 11.35 -9.88 -5.51
N ALA A 93 10.16 -9.31 -5.56
CA ALA A 93 9.37 -9.28 -6.77
C ALA A 93 9.92 -8.22 -7.74
N PRO A 94 10.10 -8.53 -9.03
CA PRO A 94 10.53 -7.54 -10.01
C PRO A 94 9.44 -6.50 -10.24
N ILE A 95 9.82 -5.31 -10.73
CA ILE A 95 8.84 -4.29 -11.08
C ILE A 95 7.87 -4.75 -12.19
N GLY A 96 8.34 -5.56 -13.12
CA GLY A 96 7.53 -6.10 -14.22
C GLY A 96 7.21 -5.08 -15.30
N LYS A 97 6.09 -5.31 -16.01
CA LYS A 97 5.60 -4.48 -17.11
C LYS A 97 4.14 -4.13 -16.89
N PHE A 98 3.68 -3.03 -17.47
CA PHE A 98 2.27 -2.60 -17.40
C PHE A 98 1.26 -3.69 -17.82
N THR A 99 1.63 -4.59 -18.73
CA THR A 99 0.78 -5.68 -19.19
C THR A 99 0.69 -6.90 -18.25
N ASP A 100 1.49 -6.93 -17.18
CA ASP A 100 1.47 -8.02 -16.22
C ASP A 100 0.16 -7.99 -15.42
N ASN A 101 -0.36 -9.17 -15.09
CA ASN A 101 -1.68 -9.32 -14.46
C ASN A 101 -1.70 -10.34 -13.31
N THR A 102 -0.54 -10.64 -12.74
CA THR A 102 -0.38 -11.55 -11.60
C THR A 102 0.30 -10.84 -10.43
N VAL A 103 0.14 -11.34 -9.23
CA VAL A 103 0.70 -10.72 -8.00
C VAL A 103 2.23 -10.82 -7.89
N TYR A 104 2.93 -11.47 -8.81
CA TYR A 104 4.35 -11.76 -8.72
C TYR A 104 5.28 -10.71 -9.35
N THR A 105 4.73 -9.64 -9.89
CA THR A 105 5.44 -8.43 -10.30
C THR A 105 4.74 -7.22 -9.71
N PHE A 106 5.45 -6.10 -9.55
CA PHE A 106 4.86 -4.92 -8.94
C PHE A 106 3.69 -4.36 -9.77
N TYR A 107 3.87 -4.21 -11.09
CA TYR A 107 2.78 -3.81 -11.99
C TYR A 107 1.59 -4.77 -11.93
N GLY A 108 1.84 -6.06 -12.04
CA GLY A 108 0.78 -7.07 -12.01
C GLY A 108 0.02 -7.07 -10.67
N ALA A 109 0.73 -6.91 -9.56
CA ALA A 109 0.14 -6.83 -8.23
C ALA A 109 -0.73 -5.57 -8.06
N LEU A 110 -0.33 -4.43 -8.64
CA LEU A 110 -1.15 -3.22 -8.67
C LEU A 110 -2.46 -3.44 -9.45
N HIS A 111 -2.40 -4.04 -10.64
CA HIS A 111 -3.60 -4.37 -11.40
C HIS A 111 -4.56 -5.31 -10.66
N VAL A 112 -4.02 -6.33 -9.99
CA VAL A 112 -4.84 -7.25 -9.19
C VAL A 112 -5.45 -6.52 -8.00
N LEU A 113 -4.65 -5.74 -7.26
CA LEU A 113 -5.08 -4.99 -6.08
C LEU A 113 -6.21 -4.02 -6.42
N TYR A 114 -6.04 -3.19 -7.45
CA TYR A 114 -7.05 -2.17 -7.76
C TYR A 114 -8.35 -2.80 -8.26
N ARG A 115 -8.27 -3.89 -9.01
CA ARG A 115 -9.46 -4.65 -9.41
C ARG A 115 -10.20 -5.21 -8.19
N GLN A 116 -9.49 -5.87 -7.26
CA GLN A 116 -10.09 -6.39 -6.03
C GLN A 116 -10.74 -5.28 -5.20
N LEU A 117 -10.10 -4.11 -5.09
CA LEU A 117 -10.65 -2.96 -4.38
C LEU A 117 -11.92 -2.42 -5.05
N LEU A 118 -11.92 -2.29 -6.39
CA LEU A 118 -13.10 -1.86 -7.14
C LEU A 118 -14.27 -2.86 -7.01
N GLU A 119 -13.98 -4.15 -6.99
CA GLU A 119 -14.99 -5.21 -6.80
C GLU A 119 -15.56 -5.20 -5.37
N ARG A 120 -14.69 -5.00 -4.36
CA ARG A 120 -15.11 -5.00 -2.96
C ARG A 120 -15.79 -3.72 -2.52
N PHE A 121 -15.41 -2.60 -3.08
CA PHE A 121 -15.92 -1.26 -2.73
C PHE A 121 -16.57 -0.57 -3.96
N PRO A 122 -17.64 -1.16 -4.51
CA PRO A 122 -18.29 -0.60 -5.69
C PRO A 122 -18.83 0.80 -5.39
N GLU A 123 -18.60 1.72 -6.31
CA GLU A 123 -19.05 3.13 -6.22
C GLU A 123 -18.44 3.94 -5.05
N LYS A 124 -17.38 3.40 -4.40
CA LYS A 124 -16.63 4.12 -3.36
C LYS A 124 -15.40 4.79 -3.95
N ASP A 125 -14.98 5.88 -3.34
CA ASP A 125 -13.74 6.55 -3.70
C ASP A 125 -12.53 5.73 -3.21
N ILE A 126 -11.62 5.41 -4.11
CA ILE A 126 -10.35 4.75 -3.80
C ILE A 126 -9.23 5.75 -4.07
N ILE A 127 -8.50 6.11 -3.03
CA ILE A 127 -7.39 7.06 -3.08
C ILE A 127 -6.09 6.27 -2.97
N VAL A 128 -5.19 6.46 -3.92
CA VAL A 128 -3.88 5.82 -3.92
C VAL A 128 -2.80 6.86 -3.61
N LEU A 129 -2.01 6.61 -2.57
CA LEU A 129 -0.88 7.44 -2.19
C LEU A 129 0.41 6.82 -2.71
N THR A 130 1.28 7.65 -3.28
CA THR A 130 2.61 7.22 -3.71
C THR A 130 3.59 7.21 -2.53
N PRO A 131 4.64 6.37 -2.57
CA PRO A 131 5.71 6.37 -1.57
C PRO A 131 6.32 7.75 -1.33
N LEU A 132 6.70 8.01 -0.09
CA LEU A 132 7.43 9.22 0.30
C LEU A 132 8.89 9.16 -0.20
N HIS A 133 9.49 10.32 -0.41
CA HIS A 133 10.92 10.43 -0.65
C HIS A 133 11.75 9.85 0.49
N ARG A 134 12.87 9.24 0.15
CA ARG A 134 13.81 8.67 1.12
C ARG A 134 15.27 8.87 0.64
N LEU A 135 16.22 8.85 1.56
CA LEU A 135 17.63 9.14 1.25
C LEU A 135 18.22 8.23 0.17
N SER A 136 17.86 6.96 0.15
CA SER A 136 18.42 5.96 -0.77
C SER A 136 17.50 5.67 -1.97
N GLU A 137 16.66 6.61 -2.40
CA GLU A 137 15.62 6.39 -3.42
C GLU A 137 16.13 6.06 -4.83
N ASN A 138 17.42 6.31 -5.10
CA ASN A 138 18.03 6.09 -6.42
C ASN A 138 18.89 4.82 -6.52
N VAL A 139 18.91 3.96 -5.49
CA VAL A 139 19.65 2.71 -5.54
C VAL A 139 18.99 1.72 -6.49
N THR A 140 19.82 0.82 -7.06
CA THR A 140 19.39 -0.28 -7.93
C THR A 140 19.64 -1.66 -7.31
N ILE A 141 20.11 -1.67 -6.07
CA ILE A 141 20.22 -2.84 -5.21
C ILE A 141 19.61 -2.44 -3.86
N ASN A 142 18.64 -3.18 -3.41
CA ASN A 142 17.90 -2.87 -2.19
C ASN A 142 18.63 -3.33 -0.90
N GLU A 143 18.03 -3.10 0.25
CA GLU A 143 18.59 -3.42 1.57
C GLU A 143 18.89 -4.92 1.81
N ARG A 144 18.30 -5.80 0.99
CA ARG A 144 18.54 -7.26 1.01
C ARG A 144 19.58 -7.71 -0.03
N GLY A 145 20.21 -6.77 -0.75
CA GLY A 145 21.15 -7.09 -1.83
C GLY A 145 20.47 -7.58 -3.12
N ILE A 146 19.19 -7.34 -3.28
CA ILE A 146 18.39 -7.79 -4.44
C ILE A 146 18.32 -6.62 -5.44
N PRO A 147 18.48 -6.88 -6.76
CA PRO A 147 18.27 -5.86 -7.78
C PRO A 147 16.87 -5.27 -7.73
N CYS A 148 16.79 -3.94 -7.76
CA CYS A 148 15.55 -3.18 -7.80
C CYS A 148 15.68 -2.01 -8.79
N GLU A 149 14.57 -1.41 -9.16
CA GLU A 149 14.55 -0.15 -9.87
C GLU A 149 14.58 1.03 -8.87
N PRO A 150 15.01 2.25 -9.25
CA PRO A 150 14.86 3.43 -8.40
C PRO A 150 13.41 3.64 -7.96
N LEU A 151 13.20 4.19 -6.75
CA LEU A 151 11.87 4.40 -6.16
C LEU A 151 10.90 5.14 -7.10
N LYS A 152 11.44 6.08 -7.90
CA LYS A 152 10.65 6.79 -8.92
C LYS A 152 9.92 5.85 -9.88
N LYS A 153 10.50 4.68 -10.22
CA LYS A 153 9.85 3.71 -11.11
C LYS A 153 8.63 3.05 -10.45
N TYR A 154 8.69 2.81 -9.16
CA TYR A 154 7.53 2.33 -8.39
C TYR A 154 6.43 3.39 -8.31
N VAL A 155 6.80 4.67 -8.12
CA VAL A 155 5.87 5.79 -8.14
C VAL A 155 5.19 5.94 -9.51
N GLU A 156 5.97 5.83 -10.60
CA GLU A 156 5.45 5.85 -11.98
C GLU A 156 4.46 4.70 -12.20
N ALA A 157 4.82 3.47 -11.82
CA ALA A 157 3.94 2.30 -11.95
C ALA A 157 2.62 2.46 -11.18
N ILE A 158 2.66 2.98 -9.95
CA ILE A 158 1.44 3.26 -9.16
C ILE A 158 0.52 4.23 -9.90
N ARG A 159 1.07 5.31 -10.47
CA ARG A 159 0.29 6.30 -11.22
C ARG A 159 -0.29 5.73 -12.50
N GLU A 160 0.54 5.05 -13.30
CA GLU A 160 0.13 4.48 -14.59
C GLU A 160 -1.01 3.46 -14.44
N VAL A 161 -1.04 2.69 -13.35
CA VAL A 161 -2.11 1.71 -13.12
C VAL A 161 -3.35 2.33 -12.49
N ALA A 162 -3.22 3.47 -11.79
CA ALA A 162 -4.34 4.16 -11.16
C ALA A 162 -5.12 5.08 -12.12
N GLU A 163 -4.54 5.44 -13.28
CA GLU A 163 -5.16 6.25 -14.34
C GLU A 163 -6.05 5.40 -15.27
#